data_219b805d8afe2c5075fc6937ef22180f
#
_entry.id   219b805d8afe2c5075fc6937ef22180f
#
_cell.length_a   1.000
_cell.length_b   1.000
_cell.length_c   1.000
_cell.angle_alpha   90.00
_cell.angle_beta   90.00
_cell.angle_gamma   90.00
#
_symmetry.space_group_name_H-M   'P 1'
#
loop_
_entity.id
_entity.type
_entity.pdbx_description
1 polymer ?
#
loop_
_entity_poly.entity_id
_entity_poly.type
_entity_poly.pdbx_seq_one_letter_code
_entity_poly.pdbx_strand_id
1 'polypeptide(L)'
;MAKRKLQRFAENTTFLHFFQPDWVELQSGFALRGHWCDDFFKNANPVIIELGCGKGEYTVDLSQRYPDKNFIGIDKKGARMWRGAKTSNEINQHNAAFIRIRAENLAFVFGQNEVDEIWITFPEPQPNSPRMSKRFTSPQFIKRFRQILKPGGIIHLKTDNDMLYQYTLDTIREGEHELLFNTSDLYHFPETEEVADVIAIRTHYEKMWLEQ
;
A
#
# COMPACT_ATOMS: atom_id res chain seq x y z
N MET A 1 19.59 -19.22 -0.20
CA MET A 1 18.56 -18.15 -0.37
C MET A 1 17.48 -18.50 -1.41
N ALA A 2 17.78 -19.06 -2.56
CA ALA A 2 16.79 -19.38 -3.61
C ALA A 2 15.69 -20.36 -3.15
N LYS A 3 16.04 -21.45 -2.46
CA LYS A 3 15.10 -22.49 -1.99
C LYS A 3 13.99 -21.92 -1.08
N ARG A 4 14.35 -21.04 -0.13
CA ARG A 4 13.36 -20.38 0.76
C ARG A 4 12.42 -19.43 -0.02
N LYS A 5 12.90 -18.80 -1.09
CA LYS A 5 12.08 -17.93 -1.93
C LYS A 5 11.01 -18.73 -2.68
N LEU A 6 11.37 -19.87 -3.27
CA LEU A 6 10.43 -20.76 -3.96
C LEU A 6 9.39 -21.35 -2.99
N GLN A 7 9.80 -21.75 -1.79
CA GLN A 7 8.86 -22.21 -0.75
C GLN A 7 7.82 -21.16 -0.40
N ARG A 8 8.24 -19.88 -0.22
CA ARG A 8 7.31 -18.77 0.08
C ARG A 8 6.33 -18.51 -1.07
N PHE A 9 6.78 -18.63 -2.31
CA PHE A 9 5.88 -18.50 -3.46
C PHE A 9 4.85 -19.64 -3.51
N ALA A 10 5.26 -20.88 -3.22
CA ALA A 10 4.36 -22.01 -3.14
C ALA A 10 3.36 -21.87 -1.97
N GLU A 11 3.84 -21.39 -0.80
CA GLU A 11 2.95 -21.16 0.35
C GLU A 11 1.95 -20.02 0.09
N ASN A 12 2.34 -18.95 -0.63
CA ASN A 12 1.43 -17.87 -1.01
C ASN A 12 0.21 -18.36 -1.80
N THR A 13 0.33 -19.44 -2.58
CA THR A 13 -0.80 -20.01 -3.34
C THR A 13 -1.81 -20.75 -2.47
N THR A 14 -1.47 -21.02 -1.23
CA THR A 14 -2.38 -21.67 -0.27
C THR A 14 -3.21 -20.68 0.56
N PHE A 15 -2.87 -19.40 0.52
CA PHE A 15 -3.62 -18.36 1.23
C PHE A 15 -4.75 -17.81 0.38
N LEU A 16 -5.99 -17.94 0.83
CA LEU A 16 -7.18 -17.47 0.11
C LEU A 16 -7.23 -15.96 -0.11
N HIS A 17 -6.52 -15.20 0.72
CA HIS A 17 -6.43 -13.74 0.68
C HIS A 17 -5.15 -13.25 -0.02
N PHE A 18 -4.43 -14.12 -0.75
CA PHE A 18 -3.22 -13.76 -1.49
C PHE A 18 -3.39 -14.00 -2.99
N PHE A 19 -3.40 -12.95 -3.77
CA PHE A 19 -3.64 -12.97 -5.22
C PHE A 19 -2.35 -12.73 -5.99
N GLN A 20 -2.13 -13.50 -7.04
CA GLN A 20 -0.94 -13.40 -7.91
C GLN A 20 -1.35 -13.48 -9.39
N PRO A 21 -2.22 -12.56 -9.87
CA PRO A 21 -2.67 -12.62 -11.26
C PRO A 21 -1.48 -12.48 -12.21
N ASP A 22 -1.48 -13.28 -13.27
CA ASP A 22 -0.56 -13.12 -14.37
C ASP A 22 -1.01 -12.01 -15.34
N TRP A 23 -0.21 -11.77 -16.38
CA TRP A 23 -0.53 -10.71 -17.32
C TRP A 23 -1.77 -11.02 -18.18
N VAL A 24 -2.01 -12.28 -18.49
CA VAL A 24 -3.18 -12.71 -19.27
C VAL A 24 -4.45 -12.49 -18.45
N GLU A 25 -4.45 -12.90 -17.18
CA GLU A 25 -5.55 -12.69 -16.26
C GLU A 25 -5.86 -11.20 -16.08
N LEU A 26 -4.83 -10.36 -15.91
CA LEU A 26 -5.01 -8.91 -15.81
C LEU A 26 -5.66 -8.30 -17.06
N GLN A 27 -5.27 -8.76 -18.25
CA GLN A 27 -5.82 -8.26 -19.52
C GLN A 27 -7.24 -8.78 -19.83
N SER A 28 -7.54 -10.01 -19.44
CA SER A 28 -8.86 -10.60 -19.67
C SER A 28 -9.93 -10.12 -18.68
N GLY A 29 -9.51 -9.47 -17.60
CA GLY A 29 -10.38 -8.94 -16.54
C GLY A 29 -10.21 -9.70 -15.23
N PHE A 30 -9.57 -9.03 -14.25
CA PHE A 30 -9.44 -9.56 -12.91
C PHE A 30 -10.79 -9.63 -12.21
N ALA A 31 -11.17 -10.79 -11.72
CA ALA A 31 -12.53 -11.08 -11.25
C ALA A 31 -13.03 -10.13 -10.13
N LEU A 32 -12.13 -9.71 -9.23
CA LEU A 32 -12.49 -8.83 -8.11
C LEU A 32 -12.43 -7.33 -8.46
N ARG A 33 -12.09 -6.97 -9.70
CA ARG A 33 -12.03 -5.57 -10.11
C ARG A 33 -13.40 -4.89 -10.04
N GLY A 34 -13.56 -3.92 -9.15
CA GLY A 34 -14.82 -3.24 -8.88
C GLY A 34 -15.75 -4.00 -7.92
N HIS A 35 -15.31 -5.15 -7.39
CA HIS A 35 -16.13 -6.06 -6.58
C HIS A 35 -15.41 -6.54 -5.30
N TRP A 36 -14.35 -5.86 -4.85
CA TRP A 36 -13.61 -6.28 -3.66
C TRP A 36 -14.48 -6.39 -2.42
N CYS A 37 -15.36 -5.42 -2.20
CA CYS A 37 -16.28 -5.44 -1.07
C CYS A 37 -17.32 -6.56 -1.19
N ASP A 38 -17.96 -6.69 -2.34
CA ASP A 38 -19.07 -7.61 -2.54
C ASP A 38 -18.61 -9.07 -2.64
N ASP A 39 -17.53 -9.33 -3.42
CA ASP A 39 -17.14 -10.67 -3.79
C ASP A 39 -16.04 -11.27 -2.90
N PHE A 40 -15.17 -10.44 -2.32
CA PHE A 40 -14.12 -10.92 -1.43
C PHE A 40 -14.40 -10.63 0.05
N PHE A 41 -14.49 -9.36 0.44
CA PHE A 41 -14.64 -8.99 1.86
C PHE A 41 -16.05 -9.24 2.41
N LYS A 42 -17.05 -9.35 1.54
CA LYS A 42 -18.46 -9.58 1.91
C LYS A 42 -19.02 -8.52 2.87
N ASN A 43 -18.64 -7.27 2.68
CA ASN A 43 -19.07 -6.13 3.48
C ASN A 43 -19.04 -4.85 2.62
N ALA A 44 -19.49 -3.71 3.18
CA ALA A 44 -19.48 -2.40 2.52
C ALA A 44 -18.45 -1.42 3.14
N ASN A 45 -17.45 -1.96 3.83
CA ASN A 45 -16.44 -1.15 4.52
C ASN A 45 -15.51 -0.45 3.52
N PRO A 46 -14.91 0.71 3.90
CA PRO A 46 -13.92 1.39 3.08
C PRO A 46 -12.75 0.49 2.70
N VAL A 47 -12.25 0.65 1.48
CA VAL A 47 -11.09 -0.10 0.96
C VAL A 47 -9.85 0.78 1.00
N ILE A 48 -8.85 0.36 1.75
CA ILE A 48 -7.57 1.01 1.92
C ILE A 48 -6.48 0.15 1.28
N ILE A 49 -5.59 0.74 0.49
CA ILE A 49 -4.48 0.02 -0.12
C ILE A 49 -3.13 0.52 0.40
N GLU A 50 -2.18 -0.39 0.63
CA GLU A 50 -0.78 -0.08 0.91
C GLU A 50 0.08 -0.40 -0.31
N LEU A 51 0.72 0.62 -0.90
CA LEU A 51 1.60 0.48 -2.06
C LEU A 51 3.05 0.23 -1.65
N GLY A 52 3.62 -0.85 -2.19
CA GLY A 52 4.98 -1.25 -1.83
C GLY A 52 5.03 -1.86 -0.44
N CYS A 53 4.00 -2.59 -0.03
CA CYS A 53 3.78 -3.08 1.33
C CYS A 53 4.92 -3.96 1.90
N GLY A 54 5.87 -4.36 1.10
CA GLY A 54 7.06 -5.09 1.55
C GLY A 54 6.71 -6.37 2.29
N LYS A 55 6.82 -6.36 3.63
CA LYS A 55 6.43 -7.49 4.50
C LYS A 55 4.99 -7.38 5.00
N GLY A 56 4.29 -6.30 4.66
CA GLY A 56 2.89 -6.09 5.00
C GLY A 56 2.65 -5.66 6.44
N GLU A 57 3.63 -5.00 7.09
CA GLU A 57 3.50 -4.56 8.47
C GLU A 57 2.34 -3.58 8.64
N TYR A 58 2.25 -2.56 7.78
CA TYR A 58 1.14 -1.60 7.82
C TYR A 58 -0.20 -2.26 7.47
N THR A 59 -0.24 -3.08 6.42
CA THR A 59 -1.46 -3.80 6.02
C THR A 59 -2.02 -4.63 7.18
N VAL A 60 -1.16 -5.39 7.89
CA VAL A 60 -1.57 -6.26 9.00
C VAL A 60 -1.98 -5.44 10.23
N ASP A 61 -1.15 -4.48 10.63
CA ASP A 61 -1.40 -3.70 11.86
C ASP A 61 -2.64 -2.80 11.70
N LEU A 62 -2.80 -2.12 10.57
CA LEU A 62 -3.97 -1.28 10.30
C LEU A 62 -5.26 -2.12 10.25
N SER A 63 -5.23 -3.30 9.66
CA SER A 63 -6.41 -4.16 9.61
C SER A 63 -6.81 -4.71 11.00
N GLN A 64 -5.87 -4.82 11.94
CA GLN A 64 -6.19 -5.15 13.34
C GLN A 64 -6.80 -3.97 14.10
N ARG A 65 -6.31 -2.76 13.83
CA ARG A 65 -6.78 -1.53 14.51
C ARG A 65 -8.17 -1.11 14.05
N TYR A 66 -8.45 -1.33 12.76
CA TYR A 66 -9.68 -0.88 12.10
C TYR A 66 -10.45 -2.06 11.50
N PRO A 67 -11.17 -2.83 12.33
CA PRO A 67 -11.96 -3.97 11.86
C PRO A 67 -13.13 -3.58 10.95
N ASP A 68 -13.51 -2.32 10.95
CA ASP A 68 -14.53 -1.69 10.11
C ASP A 68 -14.00 -1.14 8.78
N LYS A 69 -12.72 -1.41 8.43
CA LYS A 69 -12.10 -1.08 7.16
C LYS A 69 -11.44 -2.31 6.53
N ASN A 70 -11.35 -2.35 5.21
CA ASN A 70 -10.70 -3.40 4.43
C ASN A 70 -9.32 -2.95 3.94
N PHE A 71 -8.30 -3.78 4.08
CA PHE A 71 -6.92 -3.44 3.75
C PHE A 71 -6.34 -4.38 2.70
N ILE A 72 -5.66 -3.83 1.67
CA ILE A 72 -5.04 -4.62 0.61
C ILE A 72 -3.59 -4.19 0.43
N GLY A 73 -2.65 -5.08 0.81
CA GLY A 73 -1.22 -4.88 0.60
C GLY A 73 -0.79 -5.20 -0.83
N ILE A 74 -0.07 -4.28 -1.47
CA ILE A 74 0.35 -4.38 -2.87
C ILE A 74 1.87 -4.30 -2.97
N ASP A 75 2.52 -5.30 -3.57
CA ASP A 75 3.95 -5.28 -3.93
C ASP A 75 4.22 -6.19 -5.13
N LYS A 76 5.30 -5.93 -5.84
CA LYS A 76 5.82 -6.80 -6.91
C LYS A 76 6.62 -8.00 -6.37
N LYS A 77 7.00 -7.99 -5.10
CA LYS A 77 7.91 -8.96 -4.47
C LYS A 77 7.16 -9.94 -3.55
N GLY A 78 6.40 -10.87 -4.11
CA GLY A 78 5.57 -11.84 -3.38
C GLY A 78 6.29 -12.60 -2.26
N ALA A 79 7.60 -12.87 -2.38
CA ALA A 79 8.36 -13.51 -1.31
C ALA A 79 8.58 -12.62 -0.05
N ARG A 80 8.43 -11.28 -0.17
CA ARG A 80 8.41 -10.36 0.98
C ARG A 80 7.02 -10.33 1.59
N MET A 81 5.98 -10.15 0.76
CA MET A 81 4.56 -10.12 1.14
C MET A 81 4.13 -11.38 1.90
N TRP A 82 4.77 -12.53 1.61
CA TRP A 82 4.54 -13.80 2.30
C TRP A 82 4.49 -13.64 3.84
N ARG A 83 5.32 -12.77 4.43
CA ARG A 83 5.36 -12.63 5.89
C ARG A 83 4.05 -12.01 6.43
N GLY A 84 3.58 -10.94 5.81
CA GLY A 84 2.32 -10.29 6.16
C GLY A 84 1.12 -11.22 5.93
N ALA A 85 1.05 -11.84 4.75
CA ALA A 85 -0.01 -12.78 4.42
C ALA A 85 -0.06 -13.98 5.39
N LYS A 86 1.11 -14.53 5.76
CA LYS A 86 1.18 -15.61 6.74
C LYS A 86 0.71 -15.15 8.13
N THR A 87 1.14 -13.97 8.58
CA THR A 87 0.68 -13.41 9.85
C THR A 87 -0.82 -13.20 9.86
N SER A 88 -1.36 -12.57 8.81
CA SER A 88 -2.80 -12.35 8.63
C SER A 88 -3.58 -13.68 8.67
N ASN A 89 -3.07 -14.73 8.01
CA ASN A 89 -3.67 -16.07 8.05
C ASN A 89 -3.62 -16.70 9.44
N GLU A 90 -2.48 -16.59 10.15
CA GLU A 90 -2.28 -17.15 11.50
C GLU A 90 -3.23 -16.55 12.54
N ILE A 91 -3.58 -15.28 12.38
CA ILE A 91 -4.51 -14.56 13.29
C ILE A 91 -5.95 -14.45 12.75
N ASN A 92 -6.25 -15.18 11.66
CA ASN A 92 -7.58 -15.23 11.02
C ASN A 92 -8.17 -13.84 10.69
N GLN A 93 -7.38 -12.95 10.10
CA GLN A 93 -7.86 -11.66 9.64
C GLN A 93 -8.76 -11.81 8.40
N HIS A 94 -9.97 -11.26 8.48
CA HIS A 94 -10.95 -11.32 7.37
C HIS A 94 -11.03 -10.02 6.56
N ASN A 95 -10.44 -8.94 7.07
CA ASN A 95 -10.41 -7.62 6.45
C ASN A 95 -9.04 -7.25 5.87
N ALA A 96 -8.16 -8.24 5.64
CA ALA A 96 -6.87 -8.05 5.00
C ALA A 96 -6.69 -8.94 3.78
N ALA A 97 -6.12 -8.41 2.71
CA ALA A 97 -5.75 -9.16 1.50
C ALA A 97 -4.38 -8.69 0.98
N PHE A 98 -3.80 -9.49 0.11
CA PHE A 98 -2.52 -9.19 -0.53
C PHE A 98 -2.61 -9.47 -2.02
N ILE A 99 -2.10 -8.54 -2.85
CA ILE A 99 -2.06 -8.75 -4.29
C ILE A 99 -0.68 -8.44 -4.86
N ARG A 100 -0.10 -9.43 -5.52
CA ARG A 100 1.23 -9.30 -6.14
C ARG A 100 1.10 -8.75 -7.55
N ILE A 101 1.21 -7.44 -7.67
CA ILE A 101 1.25 -6.73 -8.96
C ILE A 101 2.30 -5.61 -8.93
N ARG A 102 2.54 -5.01 -10.08
CA ARG A 102 3.23 -3.71 -10.15
C ARG A 102 2.22 -2.60 -9.91
N ALA A 103 2.66 -1.51 -9.23
CA ALA A 103 1.79 -0.37 -8.96
C ALA A 103 1.25 0.32 -10.24
N GLU A 104 1.93 0.16 -11.37
CA GLU A 104 1.46 0.63 -12.66
C GLU A 104 0.17 -0.06 -13.14
N ASN A 105 -0.15 -1.23 -12.57
CA ASN A 105 -1.27 -2.09 -12.96
C ASN A 105 -2.50 -1.98 -12.06
N LEU A 106 -2.58 -0.97 -11.19
CA LEU A 106 -3.69 -0.80 -10.24
C LEU A 106 -5.06 -0.80 -10.92
N ALA A 107 -5.21 -0.11 -12.05
CA ALA A 107 -6.48 -0.04 -12.78
C ALA A 107 -6.96 -1.38 -13.39
N PHE A 108 -6.09 -2.41 -13.43
CA PHE A 108 -6.51 -3.75 -13.83
C PHE A 108 -7.16 -4.54 -12.70
N VAL A 109 -6.91 -4.16 -11.44
CA VAL A 109 -7.36 -4.91 -10.25
C VAL A 109 -8.34 -4.13 -9.38
N PHE A 110 -8.43 -2.80 -9.57
CA PHE A 110 -9.43 -1.96 -8.92
C PHE A 110 -10.31 -1.27 -9.95
N GLY A 111 -11.60 -1.17 -9.65
CA GLY A 111 -12.55 -0.39 -10.40
C GLY A 111 -12.43 1.12 -10.14
N GLN A 112 -13.19 1.90 -10.89
CA GLN A 112 -13.29 3.34 -10.68
C GLN A 112 -13.97 3.64 -9.34
N ASN A 113 -13.40 4.55 -8.55
CA ASN A 113 -13.95 4.96 -7.24
C ASN A 113 -14.12 3.77 -6.26
N GLU A 114 -13.24 2.78 -6.29
CA GLU A 114 -13.31 1.61 -5.41
C GLU A 114 -12.45 1.77 -4.15
N VAL A 115 -11.39 2.60 -4.20
CA VAL A 115 -10.43 2.78 -3.12
C VAL A 115 -10.70 4.07 -2.36
N ASP A 116 -10.71 4.02 -1.04
CA ASP A 116 -10.93 5.18 -0.16
C ASP A 116 -9.61 5.86 0.22
N GLU A 117 -8.58 5.08 0.53
CA GLU A 117 -7.28 5.59 0.97
C GLU A 117 -6.11 4.82 0.32
N ILE A 118 -5.01 5.52 0.08
CA ILE A 118 -3.76 4.93 -0.42
C ILE A 118 -2.63 5.26 0.55
N TRP A 119 -2.01 4.24 1.13
CA TRP A 119 -0.83 4.36 1.97
C TRP A 119 0.44 4.05 1.18
N ILE A 120 1.43 4.94 1.27
CA ILE A 120 2.75 4.83 0.64
C ILE A 120 3.78 4.92 1.75
N THR A 121 4.32 3.77 2.18
CA THR A 121 5.24 3.68 3.32
C THR A 121 6.64 3.32 2.85
N PHE A 122 7.60 4.18 3.11
CA PHE A 122 9.01 4.03 2.74
C PHE A 122 9.26 3.57 1.28
N PRO A 123 8.67 4.26 0.30
CA PRO A 123 8.86 3.91 -1.11
C PRO A 123 10.32 4.13 -1.56
N GLU A 124 10.75 3.43 -2.61
CA GLU A 124 12.03 3.70 -3.26
C GLU A 124 12.06 5.16 -3.77
N PRO A 125 12.98 6.03 -3.33
CA PRO A 125 12.93 7.47 -3.61
C PRO A 125 13.25 7.83 -5.06
N GLN A 126 13.79 6.90 -5.85
CA GLN A 126 14.15 7.08 -7.27
C GLN A 126 14.95 8.39 -7.50
N PRO A 127 16.19 8.51 -6.99
CA PRO A 127 16.91 9.78 -6.94
C PRO A 127 17.26 10.32 -8.32
N ASN A 128 17.41 9.45 -9.32
CA ASN A 128 17.85 9.85 -10.66
C ASN A 128 16.71 10.52 -11.45
N SER A 129 17.01 11.66 -12.08
CA SER A 129 16.07 12.44 -12.89
C SER A 129 15.29 11.62 -13.93
N PRO A 130 15.91 10.70 -14.73
CA PRO A 130 15.15 9.87 -15.68
C PRO A 130 14.12 8.93 -15.05
N ARG A 131 14.16 8.76 -13.72
CA ARG A 131 13.25 7.88 -12.98
C ARG A 131 12.23 8.63 -12.12
N MET A 132 12.18 9.96 -12.18
CA MET A 132 11.24 10.77 -11.41
C MET A 132 9.77 10.34 -11.61
N SER A 133 9.41 9.98 -12.85
CA SER A 133 8.08 9.47 -13.17
C SER A 133 7.71 8.14 -12.48
N LYS A 134 8.69 7.44 -11.89
CA LYS A 134 8.51 6.19 -11.13
C LYS A 134 8.30 6.43 -9.63
N ARG A 135 8.44 7.65 -9.14
CA ARG A 135 8.07 8.00 -7.77
C ARG A 135 6.57 7.83 -7.59
N PHE A 136 6.15 7.21 -6.52
CA PHE A 136 4.72 7.01 -6.26
C PHE A 136 3.95 8.31 -6.04
N THR A 137 4.64 9.40 -5.73
CA THR A 137 4.05 10.75 -5.62
C THR A 137 4.22 11.59 -6.90
N SER A 138 4.67 11.01 -8.02
CA SER A 138 4.78 11.74 -9.27
C SER A 138 3.39 12.06 -9.87
N PRO A 139 3.26 13.13 -10.68
CA PRO A 139 2.01 13.45 -11.38
C PRO A 139 1.44 12.28 -12.18
N GLN A 140 2.32 11.42 -12.73
CA GLN A 140 1.89 10.22 -13.47
C GLN A 140 1.24 9.18 -12.54
N PHE A 141 1.76 8.97 -11.32
CA PHE A 141 1.16 8.07 -10.36
C PHE A 141 -0.12 8.67 -9.76
N ILE A 142 -0.14 9.95 -9.44
CA ILE A 142 -1.37 10.64 -9.01
C ILE A 142 -2.49 10.48 -10.05
N LYS A 143 -2.17 10.61 -11.35
CA LYS A 143 -3.14 10.34 -12.42
C LYS A 143 -3.67 8.89 -12.41
N ARG A 144 -2.81 7.89 -12.09
CA ARG A 144 -3.24 6.49 -11.95
C ARG A 144 -4.11 6.29 -10.71
N PHE A 145 -3.77 6.92 -9.60
CA PHE A 145 -4.54 6.84 -8.37
C PHE A 145 -5.96 7.39 -8.54
N ARG A 146 -6.10 8.51 -9.26
CA ARG A 146 -7.42 9.10 -9.60
C ARG A 146 -8.33 8.16 -10.40
N GLN A 147 -7.81 7.11 -11.03
CA GLN A 147 -8.64 6.14 -11.75
C GLN A 147 -9.36 5.17 -10.81
N ILE A 148 -8.84 4.96 -9.61
CA ILE A 148 -9.34 3.99 -8.64
C ILE A 148 -9.81 4.63 -7.34
N LEU A 149 -9.27 5.79 -6.98
CA LEU A 149 -9.57 6.51 -5.75
C LEU A 149 -10.92 7.21 -5.85
N LYS A 150 -11.71 7.14 -4.79
CA LYS A 150 -12.97 7.87 -4.66
C LYS A 150 -12.72 9.38 -4.66
N PRO A 151 -13.71 10.19 -5.10
CA PRO A 151 -13.66 11.63 -4.87
C PRO A 151 -13.51 11.92 -3.36
N GLY A 152 -12.55 12.79 -3.01
CA GLY A 152 -12.21 13.07 -1.60
C GLY A 152 -11.36 12.01 -0.92
N GLY A 153 -10.94 10.96 -1.64
CA GLY A 153 -10.05 9.92 -1.09
C GLY A 153 -8.65 10.46 -0.78
N ILE A 154 -7.98 9.86 0.20
CA ILE A 154 -6.77 10.37 0.83
C ILE A 154 -5.53 9.56 0.39
N ILE A 155 -4.41 10.24 0.21
CA ILE A 155 -3.10 9.61 -0.03
C ILE A 155 -2.18 9.96 1.13
N HIS A 156 -1.66 8.94 1.80
CA HIS A 156 -0.68 9.07 2.89
C HIS A 156 0.73 8.74 2.38
N LEU A 157 1.70 9.57 2.72
CA LEU A 157 3.12 9.28 2.48
C LEU A 157 3.88 9.30 3.81
N LYS A 158 4.61 8.20 4.09
CA LYS A 158 5.66 8.16 5.11
C LYS A 158 6.99 7.88 4.43
N THR A 159 7.99 8.73 4.63
CA THR A 159 9.32 8.56 4.05
C THR A 159 10.39 9.10 4.98
N ASP A 160 11.57 8.49 4.98
CA ASP A 160 12.80 8.93 5.62
C ASP A 160 13.72 9.71 4.66
N ASN A 161 13.24 9.96 3.44
CA ASN A 161 14.04 10.59 2.38
C ASN A 161 13.60 12.02 2.12
N ASP A 162 14.42 12.99 2.53
CA ASP A 162 14.16 14.43 2.40
C ASP A 162 13.89 14.87 0.96
N MET A 163 14.64 14.32 -0.01
CA MET A 163 14.45 14.67 -1.42
C MET A 163 13.06 14.23 -1.91
N LEU A 164 12.59 13.03 -1.51
CA LEU A 164 11.26 12.57 -1.88
C LEU A 164 10.17 13.36 -1.16
N TYR A 165 10.39 13.73 0.11
CA TYR A 165 9.48 14.58 0.88
C TYR A 165 9.29 15.93 0.20
N GLN A 166 10.38 16.66 -0.11
CA GLN A 166 10.31 17.96 -0.78
C GLN A 166 9.68 17.85 -2.18
N TYR A 167 10.10 16.85 -2.97
CA TYR A 167 9.48 16.58 -4.27
C TYR A 167 7.97 16.37 -4.16
N THR A 168 7.51 15.70 -3.11
CA THR A 168 6.07 15.46 -2.92
C THR A 168 5.33 16.75 -2.59
N LEU A 169 5.89 17.61 -1.74
CA LEU A 169 5.31 18.93 -1.46
C LEU A 169 5.23 19.81 -2.71
N ASP A 170 6.25 19.76 -3.57
CA ASP A 170 6.24 20.47 -4.85
C ASP A 170 5.16 19.90 -5.79
N THR A 171 5.04 18.57 -5.88
CA THR A 171 3.99 17.92 -6.69
C THR A 171 2.58 18.29 -6.21
N ILE A 172 2.37 18.37 -4.89
CA ILE A 172 1.08 18.77 -4.30
C ILE A 172 0.76 20.21 -4.72
N ARG A 173 1.72 21.13 -4.57
CA ARG A 173 1.57 22.57 -4.89
C ARG A 173 1.30 22.79 -6.39
N GLU A 174 2.10 22.15 -7.25
CA GLU A 174 1.99 22.28 -8.70
C GLU A 174 0.72 21.64 -9.28
N GLY A 175 0.25 20.57 -8.63
CA GLY A 175 -0.95 19.84 -9.04
C GLY A 175 -2.24 20.38 -8.42
N GLU A 176 -2.17 21.47 -7.63
CA GLU A 176 -3.30 22.08 -6.91
C GLU A 176 -4.07 21.06 -6.05
N HIS A 177 -3.29 20.13 -5.41
CA HIS A 177 -3.84 19.16 -4.49
C HIS A 177 -3.95 19.77 -3.09
N GLU A 178 -4.96 19.35 -2.33
CA GLU A 178 -5.09 19.74 -0.93
C GLU A 178 -4.06 19.02 -0.07
N LEU A 179 -3.29 19.77 0.71
CA LEU A 179 -2.38 19.24 1.72
C LEU A 179 -3.09 19.26 3.08
N LEU A 180 -3.56 18.11 3.53
CA LEU A 180 -4.29 17.99 4.79
C LEU A 180 -3.36 18.10 6.00
N PHE A 181 -2.20 17.46 5.93
CA PHE A 181 -1.21 17.42 7.01
C PHE A 181 0.20 17.17 6.46
N ASN A 182 1.22 17.74 7.10
CA ASN A 182 2.61 17.35 6.88
C ASN A 182 3.50 17.65 8.09
N THR A 183 4.54 16.86 8.28
CA THR A 183 5.63 17.12 9.23
C THR A 183 6.94 16.57 8.67
N SER A 184 8.05 17.28 8.92
CA SER A 184 9.41 16.76 8.62
C SER A 184 10.03 16.03 9.81
N ASP A 185 9.39 16.06 10.98
CA ASP A 185 9.88 15.44 12.21
C ASP A 185 8.73 14.74 12.92
N LEU A 186 8.46 13.52 12.44
CA LEU A 186 7.33 12.71 12.93
C LEU A 186 7.46 12.34 14.41
N TYR A 187 8.68 12.03 14.88
CA TYR A 187 8.88 11.48 16.22
C TYR A 187 8.92 12.53 17.33
N HIS A 188 9.16 13.79 16.99
CA HIS A 188 9.03 14.92 17.90
C HIS A 188 7.72 15.69 17.73
N PHE A 189 6.89 15.26 16.79
CA PHE A 189 5.56 15.84 16.62
C PHE A 189 4.62 15.35 17.73
N PRO A 190 3.77 16.22 18.32
CA PRO A 190 2.78 15.81 19.29
C PRO A 190 1.89 14.70 18.73
N GLU A 191 1.62 13.67 19.53
CA GLU A 191 0.74 12.57 19.12
C GLU A 191 -0.68 13.10 18.97
N THR A 192 -1.15 13.15 17.73
CA THR A 192 -2.52 13.51 17.34
C THR A 192 -3.16 12.34 16.60
N GLU A 193 -4.46 12.39 16.35
CA GLU A 193 -5.15 11.33 15.60
C GLU A 193 -4.51 11.11 14.21
N GLU A 194 -4.05 12.19 13.54
CA GLU A 194 -3.45 12.12 12.20
C GLU A 194 -2.13 11.35 12.16
N VAL A 195 -1.39 11.32 13.25
CA VAL A 195 -0.05 10.70 13.31
C VAL A 195 0.02 9.43 14.17
N ALA A 196 -1.01 9.14 14.95
CA ALA A 196 -1.03 8.04 15.91
C ALA A 196 -0.64 6.69 15.27
N ASP A 197 -1.27 6.33 14.15
CA ASP A 197 -0.95 5.08 13.44
C ASP A 197 0.44 5.11 12.83
N VAL A 198 0.85 6.26 12.29
CA VAL A 198 2.13 6.42 11.62
C VAL A 198 3.29 6.29 12.61
N ILE A 199 3.09 6.71 13.87
CA ILE A 199 4.06 6.56 14.97
C ILE A 199 4.03 5.12 15.52
N ALA A 200 2.85 4.57 15.72
CA ALA A 200 2.66 3.27 16.38
C ALA A 200 3.11 2.10 15.49
N ILE A 201 2.86 2.16 14.18
CA ILE A 201 3.24 1.09 13.25
C ILE A 201 4.66 1.34 12.76
N ARG A 202 5.55 0.45 13.18
CA ARG A 202 6.97 0.50 12.80
C ARG A 202 7.33 -0.66 11.89
N THR A 203 7.79 -0.35 10.69
CA THR A 203 8.30 -1.36 9.76
C THR A 203 9.58 -2.01 10.29
N HIS A 204 9.92 -3.16 9.73
CA HIS A 204 11.18 -3.83 10.08
C HIS A 204 12.43 -2.95 9.85
N TYR A 205 12.43 -2.16 8.78
CA TYR A 205 13.53 -1.26 8.47
C TYR A 205 13.60 -0.10 9.47
N GLU A 206 12.47 0.45 9.85
CA GLU A 206 12.35 1.52 10.83
C GLU A 206 12.82 1.10 12.22
N LYS A 207 12.47 -0.13 12.67
CA LYS A 207 12.96 -0.70 13.92
C LYS A 207 14.48 -0.82 13.93
N MET A 208 15.09 -1.26 12.83
CA MET A 208 16.55 -1.34 12.70
C MET A 208 17.26 0.02 12.76
N TRP A 209 16.60 1.09 12.29
CA TRP A 209 17.13 2.45 12.33
C TRP A 209 17.04 3.07 13.72
N LEU A 210 15.96 2.84 14.43
CA LEU A 210 15.74 3.39 15.78
C LEU A 210 16.57 2.69 16.86
N GLU A 211 17.17 1.54 16.56
CA GLU A 211 18.05 0.78 17.45
C GLU A 211 19.56 1.18 17.29
N GLN A 212 19.91 2.07 16.38
CA GLN A 212 21.26 2.60 16.14
C GLN A 212 21.48 3.96 16.82
#